data_27ce70c5b5ca23ad4de6209e2fd24419
#
_entry.id   27ce70c5b5ca23ad4de6209e2fd24419
#
_cell.length_a   1.000
_cell.length_b   1.000
_cell.length_c   1.000
_cell.angle_alpha   90.00
_cell.angle_beta   90.00
_cell.angle_gamma   90.00
#
_symmetry.space_group_name_H-M   'P 1'
#
loop_
_entity.id
_entity.type
_entity.pdbx_description
1 polymer ?
#
loop_
_entity_poly.entity_id
_entity_poly.type
_entity_poly.pdbx_seq_one_letter_code
_entity_poly.pdbx_strand_id
1 'polypeptide(L)'
;MAKKNFKELFDPKESKWGGISLPMFLAALVVVAIMVYVPFGLDKEGNPGSFLRPNFLIMFSALAVFGLLFGEIGDRIPIWDEYVGGGTILVFFVAAVFGTYGLVPEKFMKAVDVFYNKQPVNFLEMFIPALIVGSVLTVDRKTLIKSISGYIPLIIVGVFGASVCGMAVGFIFGKTPQDVMMNYVLPIMGGGTGAGAIPMSEMWSSKTGRPASEWFAFAISILSIANVFAILCGALLKKLGEAKPSLTGNGELIIDNSKEAIKDKEVEIKPELTDTTAAFILTGVLFMVSHILGELWESLNIGFDLHRLVFLILLTMFLNIANVVPDRIKAGAKRMQTFFSKHTIWILMAAVGFTTDVKEIINAAAPSNILIALAIVLGAVGLIMLVARKMKFHPVEAAITAGLCMANRGGAGDVAVLGAADRMELMSFAQISSRIGGAMMLVLGSVMFSFFASEKYIITELILQLGYSLAVIHLNRKKLKIEWRNYGE
;
A
#
# COMPACT_ATOMS: atom_id res chain seq x y z
N MET A 1 8.63 -9.80 -18.37
CA MET A 1 8.96 -10.99 -17.52
C MET A 1 8.44 -12.24 -18.20
N ALA A 2 9.19 -13.37 -18.14
CA ALA A 2 8.67 -14.64 -18.68
C ALA A 2 7.39 -15.02 -17.92
N LYS A 3 6.31 -15.34 -18.65
CA LYS A 3 5.04 -15.76 -18.04
C LYS A 3 5.29 -17.05 -17.25
N LYS A 4 5.06 -17.01 -15.95
CA LYS A 4 5.13 -18.18 -15.08
C LYS A 4 4.07 -19.21 -15.51
N ASN A 5 4.47 -20.46 -15.71
CA ASN A 5 3.57 -21.52 -16.17
C ASN A 5 3.11 -22.39 -14.98
N PHE A 6 1.83 -22.74 -14.93
CA PHE A 6 1.27 -23.63 -13.91
C PHE A 6 1.93 -25.03 -13.90
N LYS A 7 2.33 -25.56 -15.06
CA LYS A 7 3.00 -26.87 -15.15
C LYS A 7 4.31 -26.93 -14.37
N GLU A 8 5.01 -25.80 -14.24
CA GLU A 8 6.28 -25.71 -13.50
C GLU A 8 6.11 -25.90 -11.98
N LEU A 9 4.91 -25.64 -11.42
CA LEU A 9 4.62 -25.86 -10.00
C LEU A 9 4.63 -27.35 -9.62
N PHE A 10 4.31 -28.21 -10.56
CA PHE A 10 4.17 -29.65 -10.31
C PHE A 10 5.43 -30.45 -10.69
N ASP A 11 6.52 -29.78 -11.09
CA ASP A 11 7.79 -30.44 -11.32
C ASP A 11 8.46 -30.74 -9.95
N PRO A 12 8.65 -32.05 -9.62
CA PRO A 12 9.24 -32.44 -8.34
C PRO A 12 10.70 -32.01 -8.17
N LYS A 13 11.41 -31.77 -9.29
CA LYS A 13 12.83 -31.41 -9.29
C LYS A 13 13.10 -29.92 -9.21
N GLU A 14 12.10 -29.10 -9.50
CA GLU A 14 12.25 -27.66 -9.46
C GLU A 14 11.78 -27.05 -8.13
N SER A 15 12.60 -26.19 -7.55
CA SER A 15 12.27 -25.47 -6.29
C SER A 15 11.44 -24.21 -6.57
N LYS A 16 10.19 -24.39 -7.00
CA LYS A 16 9.28 -23.29 -7.41
C LYS A 16 8.40 -22.75 -6.29
N TRP A 17 8.38 -23.41 -5.14
CA TRP A 17 7.57 -23.01 -3.99
C TRP A 17 8.42 -22.20 -2.98
N GLY A 18 8.69 -20.93 -3.30
CA GLY A 18 9.52 -20.09 -2.44
C GLY A 18 10.95 -20.58 -2.21
N GLY A 19 11.48 -21.36 -3.16
CA GLY A 19 12.82 -21.97 -3.06
C GLY A 19 12.84 -23.42 -2.55
N ILE A 20 11.68 -24.01 -2.19
CA ILE A 20 11.57 -25.41 -1.78
C ILE A 20 10.94 -26.27 -2.87
N SER A 21 11.28 -27.56 -2.89
CA SER A 21 10.70 -28.51 -3.85
C SER A 21 9.25 -28.83 -3.53
N LEU A 22 8.48 -29.28 -4.53
CA LEU A 22 7.09 -29.69 -4.34
C LEU A 22 6.88 -30.71 -3.20
N PRO A 23 7.66 -31.80 -3.08
CA PRO A 23 7.48 -32.74 -1.97
C PRO A 23 7.68 -32.10 -0.59
N MET A 24 8.69 -31.23 -0.44
CA MET A 24 8.92 -30.51 0.81
C MET A 24 7.78 -29.54 1.12
N PHE A 25 7.25 -28.86 0.11
CA PHE A 25 6.11 -27.95 0.26
C PHE A 25 4.84 -28.72 0.69
N LEU A 26 4.56 -29.87 0.05
CA LEU A 26 3.42 -30.72 0.43
C LEU A 26 3.56 -31.25 1.87
N ALA A 27 4.77 -31.66 2.28
CA ALA A 27 5.01 -32.06 3.65
C ALA A 27 4.77 -30.90 4.64
N ALA A 28 5.23 -29.69 4.33
CA ALA A 28 4.98 -28.52 5.14
C ALA A 28 3.48 -28.18 5.23
N LEU A 29 2.75 -28.27 4.13
CA LEU A 29 1.30 -28.09 4.08
C LEU A 29 0.56 -29.08 5.00
N VAL A 30 0.95 -30.35 4.96
CA VAL A 30 0.37 -31.41 5.82
C VAL A 30 0.65 -31.12 7.29
N VAL A 31 1.88 -30.74 7.64
CA VAL A 31 2.24 -30.37 9.01
C VAL A 31 1.41 -29.19 9.53
N VAL A 32 1.27 -28.12 8.71
CA VAL A 32 0.44 -26.97 9.06
C VAL A 32 -1.03 -27.37 9.21
N ALA A 33 -1.57 -28.19 8.31
CA ALA A 33 -2.93 -28.66 8.38
C ALA A 33 -3.18 -29.48 9.66
N ILE A 34 -2.27 -30.40 10.01
CA ILE A 34 -2.35 -31.15 11.27
C ILE A 34 -2.32 -30.21 12.48
N MET A 35 -1.40 -29.25 12.49
CA MET A 35 -1.24 -28.32 13.61
C MET A 35 -2.47 -27.43 13.81
N VAL A 36 -3.13 -27.03 12.73
CA VAL A 36 -4.28 -26.12 12.75
C VAL A 36 -5.59 -26.86 13.02
N TYR A 37 -5.82 -28.01 12.36
CA TYR A 37 -7.13 -28.65 12.31
C TYR A 37 -7.27 -29.91 13.18
N VAL A 38 -6.17 -30.62 13.51
CA VAL A 38 -6.27 -31.88 14.26
C VAL A 38 -6.43 -31.58 15.76
N PRO A 39 -7.53 -32.03 16.40
CA PRO A 39 -7.69 -31.91 17.84
C PRO A 39 -6.66 -32.76 18.57
N PHE A 40 -6.09 -32.22 19.65
CA PHE A 40 -5.13 -32.94 20.47
C PHE A 40 -5.25 -32.56 21.95
N GLY A 41 -5.51 -33.54 22.78
CA GLY A 41 -5.68 -33.36 24.21
C GLY A 41 -6.94 -32.56 24.57
N LEU A 42 -7.02 -32.16 25.83
CA LEU A 42 -8.05 -31.25 26.35
C LEU A 42 -7.36 -29.96 26.80
N ASP A 43 -8.05 -28.84 26.66
CA ASP A 43 -7.61 -27.57 27.23
C ASP A 43 -7.89 -27.52 28.75
N LYS A 44 -7.59 -26.41 29.42
CA LYS A 44 -7.82 -26.22 30.86
C LYS A 44 -9.30 -26.21 31.23
N GLU A 45 -10.19 -26.03 30.26
CA GLU A 45 -11.63 -25.94 30.41
C GLU A 45 -12.32 -27.27 30.01
N GLY A 46 -11.54 -28.29 29.60
CA GLY A 46 -12.05 -29.59 29.19
C GLY A 46 -12.53 -29.68 27.75
N ASN A 47 -12.32 -28.65 26.92
CA ASN A 47 -12.66 -28.66 25.50
C ASN A 47 -11.55 -29.34 24.67
N PRO A 48 -11.86 -29.80 23.43
CA PRO A 48 -10.84 -30.33 22.54
C PRO A 48 -9.68 -29.35 22.33
N GLY A 49 -8.49 -29.72 22.77
CA GLY A 49 -7.29 -28.98 22.56
C GLY A 49 -6.82 -29.06 21.12
N SER A 50 -5.67 -28.45 20.78
CA SER A 50 -5.04 -28.57 19.46
C SER A 50 -3.52 -28.62 19.61
N PHE A 51 -2.83 -29.10 18.56
CA PHE A 51 -1.37 -29.07 18.50
C PHE A 51 -0.83 -27.64 18.43
N LEU A 52 -1.65 -26.66 18.05
CA LEU A 52 -1.24 -25.28 17.90
C LEU A 52 -0.76 -24.69 19.24
N ARG A 53 0.51 -24.40 19.34
CA ARG A 53 1.18 -23.66 20.42
C ARG A 53 1.71 -22.35 19.85
N PRO A 54 0.91 -21.26 19.82
CA PRO A 54 1.27 -20.05 19.14
C PRO A 54 2.57 -19.45 19.69
N ASN A 55 3.53 -19.25 18.81
CA ASN A 55 4.70 -18.40 18.99
C ASN A 55 5.06 -17.77 17.65
N PHE A 56 5.99 -16.82 17.66
CA PHE A 56 6.34 -16.06 16.47
C PHE A 56 6.72 -16.95 15.28
N LEU A 57 7.60 -17.95 15.49
CA LEU A 57 8.10 -18.80 14.39
C LEU A 57 7.00 -19.73 13.86
N ILE A 58 6.16 -20.31 14.72
CA ILE A 58 5.06 -21.18 14.31
C ILE A 58 4.06 -20.40 13.46
N MET A 59 3.67 -19.20 13.90
CA MET A 59 2.73 -18.36 13.15
C MET A 59 3.33 -17.87 11.85
N PHE A 60 4.59 -17.43 11.87
CA PHE A 60 5.33 -17.06 10.67
C PHE A 60 5.34 -18.19 9.64
N SER A 61 5.66 -19.42 10.07
CA SER A 61 5.75 -20.58 9.18
C SER A 61 4.37 -21.00 8.64
N ALA A 62 3.33 -21.01 9.47
CA ALA A 62 1.98 -21.37 9.05
C ALA A 62 1.44 -20.37 8.01
N LEU A 63 1.61 -19.09 8.26
CA LEU A 63 1.22 -18.03 7.33
C LEU A 63 2.10 -18.02 6.06
N ALA A 64 3.39 -18.38 6.16
CA ALA A 64 4.26 -18.53 5.01
C ALA A 64 3.81 -19.65 4.09
N VAL A 65 3.47 -20.82 4.62
CA VAL A 65 2.96 -21.96 3.82
C VAL A 65 1.65 -21.62 3.14
N PHE A 66 0.71 -20.99 3.88
CA PHE A 66 -0.54 -20.50 3.31
C PHE A 66 -0.28 -19.45 2.20
N GLY A 67 0.58 -18.47 2.50
CA GLY A 67 0.96 -17.42 1.57
C GLY A 67 1.64 -17.95 0.31
N LEU A 68 2.55 -18.92 0.44
CA LEU A 68 3.19 -19.58 -0.70
C LEU A 68 2.18 -20.31 -1.59
N LEU A 69 1.22 -21.03 -1.00
CA LEU A 69 0.19 -21.75 -1.75
C LEU A 69 -0.57 -20.81 -2.67
N PHE A 70 -1.20 -19.81 -2.10
CA PHE A 70 -2.06 -18.90 -2.88
C PHE A 70 -1.27 -17.81 -3.61
N GLY A 71 -0.11 -17.45 -3.11
CA GLY A 71 0.79 -16.52 -3.77
C GLY A 71 1.32 -17.04 -5.10
N GLU A 72 1.85 -18.25 -5.12
CA GLU A 72 2.34 -18.87 -6.35
C GLU A 72 1.21 -19.15 -7.36
N ILE A 73 0.01 -19.47 -6.89
CA ILE A 73 -1.17 -19.61 -7.74
C ILE A 73 -1.54 -18.24 -8.36
N GLY A 74 -1.65 -17.18 -7.53
CA GLY A 74 -2.06 -15.86 -7.99
C GLY A 74 -1.12 -15.23 -9.00
N ASP A 75 0.19 -15.43 -8.83
CA ASP A 75 1.22 -14.95 -9.77
C ASP A 75 1.21 -15.68 -11.14
N ARG A 76 0.43 -16.75 -11.28
CA ARG A 76 0.30 -17.51 -12.52
C ARG A 76 -1.01 -17.31 -13.25
N ILE A 77 -1.96 -16.61 -12.66
CA ILE A 77 -3.22 -16.22 -13.32
C ILE A 77 -2.95 -14.94 -14.13
N PRO A 78 -2.87 -14.99 -15.48
CA PRO A 78 -2.31 -13.89 -16.28
C PRO A 78 -3.02 -12.55 -16.09
N ILE A 79 -4.36 -12.54 -16.11
CA ILE A 79 -5.17 -11.32 -15.93
C ILE A 79 -5.07 -10.82 -14.49
N TRP A 80 -5.07 -11.75 -13.54
CA TRP A 80 -5.00 -11.42 -12.12
C TRP A 80 -3.63 -10.83 -11.72
N ASP A 81 -2.54 -11.44 -12.19
CA ASP A 81 -1.17 -10.96 -11.94
C ASP A 81 -0.94 -9.58 -12.54
N GLU A 82 -1.35 -9.39 -13.79
CA GLU A 82 -1.09 -8.17 -14.55
C GLU A 82 -1.91 -6.96 -14.02
N TYR A 83 -3.19 -7.15 -13.73
CA TYR A 83 -4.13 -6.04 -13.44
C TYR A 83 -4.54 -5.94 -11.98
N VAL A 84 -4.79 -7.06 -11.30
CA VAL A 84 -5.37 -7.03 -9.94
C VAL A 84 -4.30 -6.99 -8.87
N GLY A 85 -3.26 -7.84 -8.96
CA GLY A 85 -2.24 -7.79 -7.95
C GLY A 85 -1.47 -9.07 -7.67
N GLY A 86 -1.61 -10.06 -8.56
CA GLY A 86 -0.89 -11.31 -8.45
C GLY A 86 -1.14 -12.05 -7.15
N GLY A 87 -0.12 -12.78 -6.73
CA GLY A 87 -0.17 -13.59 -5.51
C GLY A 87 -0.47 -12.78 -4.25
N THR A 88 0.03 -11.56 -4.15
CA THR A 88 -0.16 -10.69 -2.98
C THR A 88 -1.64 -10.46 -2.66
N ILE A 89 -2.42 -10.10 -3.68
CA ILE A 89 -3.85 -9.83 -3.51
C ILE A 89 -4.66 -11.12 -3.41
N LEU A 90 -4.27 -12.20 -4.12
CA LEU A 90 -4.96 -13.47 -3.98
C LEU A 90 -4.85 -14.04 -2.56
N VAL A 91 -3.65 -14.01 -1.97
CA VAL A 91 -3.43 -14.43 -0.58
C VAL A 91 -4.34 -13.68 0.38
N PHE A 92 -4.39 -12.36 0.26
CA PHE A 92 -5.25 -11.51 1.09
C PHE A 92 -6.73 -11.89 0.97
N PHE A 93 -7.26 -11.99 -0.25
CA PHE A 93 -8.68 -12.30 -0.47
C PHE A 93 -9.05 -13.71 0.01
N VAL A 94 -8.21 -14.71 -0.29
CA VAL A 94 -8.47 -16.08 0.15
C VAL A 94 -8.41 -16.18 1.67
N ALA A 95 -7.44 -15.54 2.32
CA ALA A 95 -7.35 -15.50 3.78
C ALA A 95 -8.58 -14.82 4.39
N ALA A 96 -9.08 -13.72 3.80
CA ALA A 96 -10.32 -13.06 4.26
C ALA A 96 -11.54 -13.97 4.15
N VAL A 97 -11.67 -14.74 3.07
CA VAL A 97 -12.72 -15.75 2.92
C VAL A 97 -12.60 -16.82 4.01
N PHE A 98 -11.40 -17.35 4.24
CA PHE A 98 -11.17 -18.36 5.28
C PHE A 98 -11.50 -17.83 6.69
N GLY A 99 -11.14 -16.58 6.98
CA GLY A 99 -11.46 -15.91 8.25
C GLY A 99 -12.95 -15.66 8.43
N THR A 100 -13.59 -15.00 7.45
CA THR A 100 -15.01 -14.61 7.52
C THR A 100 -15.96 -15.80 7.62
N TYR A 101 -15.69 -16.87 6.88
CA TYR A 101 -16.56 -18.05 6.87
C TYR A 101 -16.17 -19.13 7.89
N GLY A 102 -15.22 -18.84 8.79
CA GLY A 102 -14.84 -19.76 9.86
C GLY A 102 -14.20 -21.06 9.35
N LEU A 103 -13.51 -21.01 8.19
CA LEU A 103 -12.84 -22.19 7.64
C LEU A 103 -11.58 -22.58 8.41
N VAL A 104 -11.13 -21.73 9.34
CA VAL A 104 -10.03 -22.01 10.27
C VAL A 104 -10.51 -21.89 11.72
N PRO A 105 -9.93 -22.65 12.66
CA PRO A 105 -10.33 -22.60 14.06
C PRO A 105 -10.12 -21.21 14.68
N GLU A 106 -11.02 -20.80 15.60
CA GLU A 106 -10.93 -19.50 16.29
C GLU A 106 -9.60 -19.30 17.02
N LYS A 107 -9.01 -20.36 17.56
CA LYS A 107 -7.69 -20.33 18.19
C LYS A 107 -6.58 -19.89 17.22
N PHE A 108 -6.65 -20.34 15.97
CA PHE A 108 -5.72 -19.91 14.94
C PHE A 108 -5.93 -18.42 14.60
N MET A 109 -7.17 -17.99 14.46
CA MET A 109 -7.52 -16.59 14.19
C MET A 109 -7.00 -15.65 15.29
N LYS A 110 -7.21 -15.98 16.56
CA LYS A 110 -6.66 -15.23 17.69
C LYS A 110 -5.13 -15.18 17.68
N ALA A 111 -4.48 -16.27 17.29
CA ALA A 111 -3.03 -16.33 17.19
C ALA A 111 -2.48 -15.48 16.03
N VAL A 112 -3.19 -15.42 14.90
CA VAL A 112 -2.85 -14.56 13.77
C VAL A 112 -2.92 -13.08 14.17
N ASP A 113 -3.99 -12.68 14.84
CA ASP A 113 -4.19 -11.30 15.29
C ASP A 113 -3.09 -10.84 16.25
N VAL A 114 -2.70 -11.69 17.19
CA VAL A 114 -1.56 -11.46 18.10
C VAL A 114 -0.24 -11.35 17.34
N PHE A 115 0.02 -12.25 16.39
CA PHE A 115 1.23 -12.25 15.57
C PHE A 115 1.34 -10.97 14.71
N TYR A 116 0.20 -10.49 14.19
CA TYR A 116 0.15 -9.38 13.26
C TYR A 116 0.51 -8.06 13.95
N ASN A 117 -0.23 -7.64 15.00
CA ASN A 117 -0.06 -6.31 15.59
C ASN A 117 -0.35 -6.15 17.09
N LYS A 118 -0.83 -7.20 17.80
CA LYS A 118 -1.28 -7.05 19.19
C LYS A 118 -0.22 -7.24 20.27
N GLN A 119 0.95 -7.72 19.92
CA GLN A 119 2.06 -7.90 20.87
C GLN A 119 3.10 -6.78 20.70
N PRO A 120 3.84 -6.42 21.76
CA PRO A 120 4.99 -5.51 21.67
C PRO A 120 6.05 -5.99 20.68
N VAL A 121 6.14 -7.31 20.46
CA VAL A 121 7.00 -7.93 19.44
C VAL A 121 6.08 -8.59 18.42
N ASN A 122 5.76 -7.86 17.38
CA ASN A 122 4.88 -8.30 16.30
C ASN A 122 5.55 -8.19 14.93
N PHE A 123 4.92 -8.78 13.91
CA PHE A 123 5.51 -8.83 12.58
C PHE A 123 5.58 -7.46 11.91
N LEU A 124 4.62 -6.56 12.15
CA LEU A 124 4.59 -5.21 11.57
C LEU A 124 5.76 -4.35 12.04
N GLU A 125 6.13 -4.42 13.31
CA GLU A 125 7.24 -3.66 13.90
C GLU A 125 8.60 -3.99 13.25
N MET A 126 8.75 -5.17 12.67
CA MET A 126 9.93 -5.56 11.90
C MET A 126 9.77 -5.21 10.41
N PHE A 127 8.59 -5.44 9.85
CA PHE A 127 8.31 -5.33 8.42
C PHE A 127 8.34 -3.88 7.93
N ILE A 128 7.63 -2.98 8.61
CA ILE A 128 7.48 -1.59 8.17
C ILE A 128 8.81 -0.82 8.16
N PRO A 129 9.63 -0.83 9.23
CA PRO A 129 10.92 -0.13 9.21
C PRO A 129 11.87 -0.65 8.15
N ALA A 130 11.91 -1.98 7.92
CA ALA A 130 12.73 -2.57 6.88
C ALA A 130 12.35 -2.07 5.47
N LEU A 131 11.04 -1.90 5.21
CA LEU A 131 10.56 -1.33 3.95
C LEU A 131 10.89 0.16 3.83
N ILE A 132 10.61 0.95 4.86
CA ILE A 132 10.83 2.41 4.85
C ILE A 132 12.32 2.72 4.65
N VAL A 133 13.17 2.21 5.53
CA VAL A 133 14.62 2.50 5.48
C VAL A 133 15.22 1.98 4.19
N GLY A 134 14.90 0.74 3.78
CA GLY A 134 15.39 0.18 2.53
C GLY A 134 14.91 0.93 1.30
N SER A 135 13.69 1.44 1.31
CA SER A 135 13.13 2.24 0.22
C SER A 135 13.82 3.60 0.08
N VAL A 136 13.94 4.34 1.18
CA VAL A 136 14.44 5.72 1.20
C VAL A 136 15.97 5.78 1.01
N LEU A 137 16.75 4.87 1.64
CA LEU A 137 18.21 4.84 1.47
C LEU A 137 18.65 4.45 0.05
N THR A 138 17.80 3.75 -0.70
CA THR A 138 18.15 3.26 -2.05
C THR A 138 17.80 4.24 -3.16
N VAL A 139 17.22 5.39 -2.83
CA VAL A 139 17.06 6.48 -3.79
C VAL A 139 18.43 7.12 -4.03
N ASP A 140 18.84 7.21 -5.30
CA ASP A 140 20.09 7.88 -5.63
C ASP A 140 20.12 9.33 -5.13
N ARG A 141 21.22 9.71 -4.47
CA ARG A 141 21.36 11.02 -3.82
C ARG A 141 21.26 12.18 -4.81
N LYS A 142 21.92 12.08 -5.97
CA LYS A 142 21.90 13.15 -6.99
C LYS A 142 20.48 13.30 -7.54
N THR A 143 19.84 12.18 -7.80
CA THR A 143 18.45 12.10 -8.25
C THR A 143 17.50 12.67 -7.19
N LEU A 144 17.71 12.36 -5.92
CA LEU A 144 16.92 12.92 -4.81
C LEU A 144 17.04 14.44 -4.75
N ILE A 145 18.25 14.99 -4.77
CA ILE A 145 18.49 16.44 -4.69
C ILE A 145 17.94 17.17 -5.94
N LYS A 146 18.17 16.64 -7.14
CA LYS A 146 17.63 17.22 -8.38
C LYS A 146 16.10 17.16 -8.43
N SER A 147 15.50 16.11 -7.89
CA SER A 147 14.05 15.93 -7.86
C SER A 147 13.35 16.89 -6.91
N ILE A 148 14.01 17.32 -5.83
CA ILE A 148 13.42 18.23 -4.83
C ILE A 148 12.99 19.55 -5.49
N SER A 149 13.79 20.11 -6.39
CA SER A 149 13.55 21.43 -7.00
C SER A 149 12.54 21.42 -8.16
N GLY A 150 12.38 20.30 -8.87
CA GLY A 150 11.55 20.25 -10.07
C GLY A 150 10.45 19.20 -10.05
N TYR A 151 10.79 17.96 -9.76
CA TYR A 151 9.87 16.83 -9.91
C TYR A 151 8.93 16.66 -8.72
N ILE A 152 9.38 16.91 -7.48
CA ILE A 152 8.51 16.86 -6.28
C ILE A 152 7.35 17.85 -6.35
N PRO A 153 7.53 19.13 -6.74
CA PRO A 153 6.41 20.03 -6.98
C PRO A 153 5.38 19.48 -7.96
N LEU A 154 5.83 18.75 -8.99
CA LEU A 154 4.93 18.12 -9.95
C LEU A 154 4.11 16.98 -9.31
N ILE A 155 4.70 16.18 -8.43
CA ILE A 155 3.99 15.18 -7.64
C ILE A 155 2.92 15.85 -6.77
N ILE A 156 3.25 16.95 -6.09
CA ILE A 156 2.29 17.70 -5.26
C ILE A 156 1.11 18.20 -6.10
N VAL A 157 1.36 18.69 -7.31
CA VAL A 157 0.30 19.08 -8.26
C VAL A 157 -0.61 17.88 -8.58
N GLY A 158 -0.02 16.70 -8.80
CA GLY A 158 -0.78 15.46 -9.03
C GLY A 158 -1.67 15.08 -7.85
N VAL A 159 -1.12 15.10 -6.63
CA VAL A 159 -1.87 14.83 -5.40
C VAL A 159 -3.00 15.85 -5.20
N PHE A 160 -2.74 17.13 -5.47
CA PHE A 160 -3.77 18.17 -5.39
C PHE A 160 -4.89 17.92 -6.40
N GLY A 161 -4.57 17.59 -7.67
CA GLY A 161 -5.56 17.25 -8.69
C GLY A 161 -6.40 16.03 -8.32
N ALA A 162 -5.74 14.98 -7.79
CA ALA A 162 -6.39 13.78 -7.26
C ALA A 162 -7.38 14.13 -6.14
N SER A 163 -6.94 14.98 -5.20
CA SER A 163 -7.75 15.39 -4.05
C SER A 163 -8.98 16.18 -4.50
N VAL A 164 -8.82 17.20 -5.34
CA VAL A 164 -9.93 18.05 -5.81
C VAL A 164 -10.97 17.22 -6.58
N CYS A 165 -10.54 16.41 -7.55
CA CYS A 165 -11.47 15.59 -8.33
C CYS A 165 -12.11 14.48 -7.49
N GLY A 166 -11.34 13.84 -6.62
CA GLY A 166 -11.85 12.84 -5.70
C GLY A 166 -12.92 13.40 -4.75
N MET A 167 -12.65 14.57 -4.13
CA MET A 167 -13.61 15.25 -3.27
C MET A 167 -14.86 15.70 -4.02
N ALA A 168 -14.72 16.23 -5.24
CA ALA A 168 -15.86 16.66 -6.05
C ALA A 168 -16.80 15.49 -6.35
N VAL A 169 -16.27 14.34 -6.77
CA VAL A 169 -17.08 13.14 -7.03
C VAL A 169 -17.57 12.52 -5.72
N GLY A 170 -16.73 12.49 -4.67
CA GLY A 170 -17.11 12.00 -3.35
C GLY A 170 -18.31 12.77 -2.77
N PHE A 171 -18.32 14.10 -2.94
CA PHE A 171 -19.42 14.95 -2.50
C PHE A 171 -20.76 14.57 -3.17
N ILE A 172 -20.74 14.19 -4.44
CA ILE A 172 -21.96 13.71 -5.15
C ILE A 172 -22.52 12.45 -4.47
N PHE A 173 -21.66 11.62 -3.88
CA PHE A 173 -22.07 10.40 -3.16
C PHE A 173 -22.19 10.61 -1.64
N GLY A 174 -22.26 11.84 -1.17
CA GLY A 174 -22.43 12.17 0.26
C GLY A 174 -21.22 11.91 1.14
N LYS A 175 -20.03 11.82 0.55
CA LYS A 175 -18.77 11.67 1.30
C LYS A 175 -18.24 13.02 1.73
N THR A 176 -17.70 13.10 2.95
CA THR A 176 -17.02 14.33 3.42
C THR A 176 -15.64 14.46 2.76
N PRO A 177 -15.11 15.70 2.62
CA PRO A 177 -13.74 15.89 2.11
C PRO A 177 -12.69 15.13 2.93
N GLN A 178 -12.88 15.02 4.24
CA GLN A 178 -12.00 14.30 5.15
C GLN A 178 -12.03 12.79 4.87
N ASP A 179 -13.23 12.20 4.71
CA ASP A 179 -13.41 10.80 4.35
C ASP A 179 -12.72 10.48 3.02
N VAL A 180 -12.93 11.32 2.00
CA VAL A 180 -12.28 11.12 0.69
C VAL A 180 -10.76 11.22 0.80
N MET A 181 -10.24 12.19 1.55
CA MET A 181 -8.78 12.29 1.76
C MET A 181 -8.22 11.06 2.46
N MET A 182 -8.80 10.68 3.61
CA MET A 182 -8.23 9.62 4.45
C MET A 182 -8.41 8.22 3.84
N ASN A 183 -9.57 7.93 3.25
CA ASN A 183 -9.90 6.58 2.85
C ASN A 183 -9.70 6.31 1.35
N TYR A 184 -9.55 7.35 0.51
CA TYR A 184 -9.35 7.18 -0.93
C TYR A 184 -8.06 7.81 -1.43
N VAL A 185 -7.83 9.10 -1.21
CA VAL A 185 -6.65 9.79 -1.76
C VAL A 185 -5.37 9.28 -1.13
N LEU A 186 -5.31 9.18 0.20
CA LEU A 186 -4.12 8.68 0.91
C LEU A 186 -3.71 7.27 0.44
N PRO A 187 -4.59 6.25 0.41
CA PRO A 187 -4.17 4.92 -0.04
C PRO A 187 -3.86 4.87 -1.54
N ILE A 188 -4.62 5.58 -2.39
CA ILE A 188 -4.41 5.56 -3.84
C ILE A 188 -3.09 6.25 -4.22
N MET A 189 -2.84 7.45 -3.66
CA MET A 189 -1.64 8.24 -3.96
C MET A 189 -0.48 7.94 -3.01
N GLY A 190 -0.58 6.91 -2.18
CA GLY A 190 0.37 6.59 -1.13
C GLY A 190 1.67 5.92 -1.57
N GLY A 191 1.90 5.76 -2.88
CA GLY A 191 3.12 5.12 -3.39
C GLY A 191 3.15 3.59 -3.27
N GLY A 192 1.99 2.95 -3.10
CA GLY A 192 1.81 1.51 -3.17
C GLY A 192 1.48 0.81 -1.87
N THR A 193 1.35 -0.52 -1.93
CA THR A 193 0.90 -1.33 -0.80
C THR A 193 1.92 -1.34 0.34
N GLY A 194 3.18 -1.69 0.05
CA GLY A 194 4.19 -1.98 1.06
C GLY A 194 4.69 -0.74 1.80
N ALA A 195 5.11 0.29 1.06
CA ALA A 195 5.67 1.50 1.64
C ALA A 195 4.62 2.59 1.94
N GLY A 196 3.38 2.42 1.49
CA GLY A 196 2.29 3.37 1.65
C GLY A 196 1.15 2.83 2.53
N ALA A 197 0.27 1.98 1.97
CA ALA A 197 -0.96 1.56 2.64
C ALA A 197 -0.73 0.82 3.97
N ILE A 198 0.30 -0.01 4.07
CA ILE A 198 0.63 -0.75 5.31
C ILE A 198 1.05 0.20 6.44
N PRO A 199 2.05 1.10 6.26
CA PRO A 199 2.40 2.07 7.29
C PRO A 199 1.23 3.00 7.66
N MET A 200 0.41 3.41 6.68
CA MET A 200 -0.78 4.24 6.94
C MET A 200 -1.80 3.53 7.81
N SER A 201 -2.00 2.22 7.61
CA SER A 201 -2.92 1.44 8.44
C SER A 201 -2.49 1.39 9.91
N GLU A 202 -1.19 1.31 10.16
CA GLU A 202 -0.62 1.39 11.50
C GLU A 202 -0.80 2.79 12.12
N MET A 203 -0.55 3.84 11.35
CA MET A 203 -0.79 5.22 11.79
C MET A 203 -2.26 5.46 12.14
N TRP A 204 -3.19 4.95 11.32
CA TRP A 204 -4.61 5.03 11.58
C TRP A 204 -5.01 4.25 12.84
N SER A 205 -4.51 3.02 12.98
CA SER A 205 -4.74 2.17 14.15
C SER A 205 -4.28 2.84 15.44
N SER A 206 -3.09 3.43 15.45
CA SER A 206 -2.53 4.12 16.61
C SER A 206 -3.35 5.34 17.06
N LYS A 207 -4.09 5.98 16.15
CA LYS A 207 -4.93 7.16 16.46
C LYS A 207 -6.38 6.80 16.81
N THR A 208 -6.90 5.69 16.27
CA THR A 208 -8.29 5.27 16.46
C THR A 208 -8.45 4.22 17.56
N GLY A 209 -7.36 3.55 17.96
CA GLY A 209 -7.42 2.37 18.84
C GLY A 209 -8.06 1.14 18.17
N ARG A 210 -8.43 1.21 16.88
CA ARG A 210 -9.06 0.12 16.12
C ARG A 210 -8.02 -0.72 15.38
N PRO A 211 -8.33 -2.00 15.06
CA PRO A 211 -7.40 -2.86 14.32
C PRO A 211 -6.97 -2.27 12.97
N ALA A 212 -5.68 -2.27 12.68
CA ALA A 212 -5.13 -1.76 11.42
C ALA A 212 -5.74 -2.45 10.19
N SER A 213 -6.16 -3.72 10.31
CA SER A 213 -6.80 -4.49 9.25
C SER A 213 -8.12 -3.87 8.75
N GLU A 214 -8.86 -3.18 9.59
CA GLU A 214 -10.13 -2.54 9.20
C GLU A 214 -9.90 -1.45 8.14
N TRP A 215 -8.96 -0.53 8.39
CA TRP A 215 -8.64 0.50 7.40
C TRP A 215 -7.92 -0.10 6.19
N PHE A 216 -7.00 -1.03 6.42
CA PHE A 216 -6.20 -1.64 5.37
C PHE A 216 -7.06 -2.40 4.35
N ALA A 217 -8.08 -3.12 4.80
CA ALA A 217 -8.97 -3.89 3.93
C ALA A 217 -9.65 -3.01 2.87
N PHE A 218 -10.16 -1.87 3.26
CA PHE A 218 -10.70 -0.89 2.34
C PHE A 218 -9.61 -0.26 1.46
N ALA A 219 -8.50 0.17 2.08
CA ALA A 219 -7.39 0.85 1.41
C ALA A 219 -6.76 -0.01 0.31
N ILE A 220 -6.48 -1.30 0.57
CA ILE A 220 -5.89 -2.20 -0.43
C ILE A 220 -6.86 -2.49 -1.58
N SER A 221 -8.16 -2.57 -1.29
CA SER A 221 -9.18 -2.82 -2.28
C SER A 221 -9.34 -1.61 -3.22
N ILE A 222 -9.44 -0.40 -2.68
CA ILE A 222 -9.57 0.82 -3.49
C ILE A 222 -8.29 1.13 -4.28
N LEU A 223 -7.11 0.85 -3.68
CA LEU A 223 -5.82 0.95 -4.36
C LEU A 223 -5.72 -0.03 -5.54
N SER A 224 -6.24 -1.25 -5.39
CA SER A 224 -6.25 -2.25 -6.47
C SER A 224 -7.15 -1.80 -7.62
N ILE A 225 -8.30 -1.21 -7.33
CA ILE A 225 -9.19 -0.62 -8.34
C ILE A 225 -8.49 0.54 -9.06
N ALA A 226 -7.87 1.45 -8.32
CA ALA A 226 -7.13 2.58 -8.87
C ALA A 226 -5.95 2.14 -9.75
N ASN A 227 -5.24 1.06 -9.36
CA ASN A 227 -4.16 0.49 -10.16
C ASN A 227 -4.62 0.03 -11.54
N VAL A 228 -5.81 -0.59 -11.65
CA VAL A 228 -6.40 -0.95 -12.95
C VAL A 228 -6.61 0.30 -13.80
N PHE A 229 -7.19 1.35 -13.23
CA PHE A 229 -7.37 2.61 -13.93
C PHE A 229 -6.04 3.26 -14.32
N ALA A 230 -5.03 3.20 -13.46
CA ALA A 230 -3.71 3.74 -13.77
C ALA A 230 -3.07 3.03 -14.99
N ILE A 231 -3.17 1.70 -15.07
CA ILE A 231 -2.67 0.92 -16.23
C ILE A 231 -3.44 1.30 -17.51
N LEU A 232 -4.77 1.35 -17.45
CA LEU A 232 -5.60 1.73 -18.59
C LEU A 232 -5.32 3.17 -19.05
N CYS A 233 -5.19 4.11 -18.11
CA CYS A 233 -4.82 5.49 -18.41
C CYS A 233 -3.41 5.59 -19.02
N GLY A 234 -2.45 4.76 -18.60
CA GLY A 234 -1.13 4.66 -19.21
C GLY A 234 -1.19 4.32 -20.70
N ALA A 235 -1.99 3.31 -21.06
CA ALA A 235 -2.24 2.94 -22.46
C ALA A 235 -2.95 4.06 -23.25
N LEU A 236 -3.89 4.77 -22.63
CA LEU A 236 -4.57 5.92 -23.26
C LEU A 236 -3.63 7.11 -23.47
N LEU A 237 -2.75 7.40 -22.52
CA LEU A 237 -1.75 8.46 -22.64
C LEU A 237 -0.72 8.15 -23.72
N LYS A 238 -0.34 6.88 -23.93
CA LYS A 238 0.46 6.47 -25.09
C LYS A 238 -0.22 6.87 -26.40
N LYS A 239 -1.48 6.47 -26.58
CA LYS A 239 -2.26 6.82 -27.79
C LYS A 239 -2.42 8.33 -27.96
N LEU A 240 -2.59 9.06 -26.85
CA LEU A 240 -2.65 10.53 -26.90
C LEU A 240 -1.33 11.13 -27.35
N GLY A 241 -0.19 10.62 -26.90
CA GLY A 241 1.15 11.04 -27.34
C GLY A 241 1.40 10.77 -28.83
N GLU A 242 0.94 9.60 -29.32
CA GLU A 242 0.99 9.27 -30.77
C GLU A 242 0.13 10.22 -31.61
N ALA A 243 -1.10 10.54 -31.13
CA ALA A 243 -2.02 11.45 -31.83
C ALA A 243 -1.60 12.92 -31.74
N LYS A 244 -0.90 13.33 -30.66
CA LYS A 244 -0.45 14.71 -30.42
C LYS A 244 1.02 14.72 -30.01
N PRO A 245 1.96 14.61 -30.96
CA PRO A 245 3.40 14.57 -30.68
C PRO A 245 3.93 15.76 -29.88
N SER A 246 3.20 16.88 -29.91
CA SER A 246 3.57 18.07 -29.13
C SER A 246 3.42 17.88 -27.61
N LEU A 247 2.69 16.88 -27.14
CA LEU A 247 2.46 16.61 -25.73
C LEU A 247 3.42 15.57 -25.13
N THR A 248 4.21 14.89 -25.96
CA THR A 248 5.09 13.80 -25.55
C THR A 248 6.54 14.11 -25.87
N GLY A 249 7.45 13.64 -25.02
CA GLY A 249 8.89 13.60 -25.26
C GLY A 249 9.38 12.24 -25.74
N ASN A 250 8.46 11.30 -26.06
CA ASN A 250 8.79 9.94 -26.49
C ASN A 250 9.78 9.24 -25.54
N GLY A 251 9.52 9.34 -24.24
CA GLY A 251 10.35 8.77 -23.20
C GLY A 251 11.30 9.77 -22.52
N GLU A 252 11.39 11.00 -23.02
CA GLU A 252 12.09 12.08 -22.33
C GLU A 252 11.11 12.87 -21.46
N LEU A 253 11.38 12.93 -20.15
CA LEU A 253 10.51 13.64 -19.21
C LEU A 253 10.70 15.16 -19.27
N ILE A 254 11.94 15.65 -19.42
CA ILE A 254 12.33 17.06 -19.28
C ILE A 254 12.45 17.71 -20.67
N ILE A 255 11.84 18.88 -20.86
CA ILE A 255 11.83 19.61 -22.15
C ILE A 255 13.19 20.29 -22.47
N ASP A 256 14.09 20.41 -21.50
CA ASP A 256 15.33 21.17 -21.70
C ASP A 256 16.43 20.32 -22.36
N ASN A 257 17.12 20.92 -23.38
CA ASN A 257 18.15 20.30 -24.21
C ASN A 257 19.50 20.03 -23.52
N SER A 258 19.61 20.18 -22.23
CA SER A 258 20.80 19.73 -21.51
C SER A 258 20.73 18.19 -21.38
N LYS A 259 21.45 17.52 -22.31
CA LYS A 259 21.65 16.05 -22.36
C LYS A 259 22.37 15.46 -21.13
N GLU A 260 22.14 15.98 -19.96
CA GLU A 260 22.41 15.30 -18.70
C GLU A 260 21.20 14.45 -18.32
N ALA A 261 20.86 13.49 -19.19
CA ALA A 261 20.12 12.33 -18.77
C ALA A 261 20.82 11.76 -17.52
N ILE A 262 20.04 11.49 -16.47
CA ILE A 262 20.46 10.73 -15.29
C ILE A 262 20.84 9.31 -15.74
N LYS A 263 21.88 9.20 -16.54
CA LYS A 263 22.55 7.96 -16.96
C LYS A 263 23.92 7.88 -16.30
N ASP A 264 24.00 8.20 -15.02
CA ASP A 264 25.07 7.60 -14.24
C ASP A 264 24.73 6.11 -14.14
N LYS A 265 25.51 5.26 -14.83
CA LYS A 265 25.48 3.82 -14.61
C LYS A 265 25.76 3.63 -13.12
N GLU A 266 24.70 3.35 -12.34
CA GLU A 266 24.89 2.84 -10.99
C GLU A 266 25.84 1.63 -11.12
N VAL A 267 27.02 1.72 -10.55
CA VAL A 267 27.87 0.56 -10.36
C VAL A 267 27.06 -0.37 -9.47
N GLU A 268 26.57 -1.45 -10.01
CA GLU A 268 25.76 -2.43 -9.28
C GLU A 268 26.63 -3.11 -8.22
N ILE A 269 26.63 -2.52 -7.02
CA ILE A 269 27.33 -3.08 -5.86
C ILE A 269 26.53 -4.32 -5.42
N LYS A 270 27.16 -5.49 -5.53
CA LYS A 270 26.60 -6.73 -4.96
C LYS A 270 26.85 -6.74 -3.45
N PRO A 271 25.82 -6.61 -2.60
CA PRO A 271 26.00 -6.59 -1.16
C PRO A 271 26.39 -7.97 -0.64
N GLU A 272 27.32 -8.01 0.29
CA GLU A 272 27.61 -9.17 1.12
C GLU A 272 26.54 -9.35 2.21
N LEU A 273 26.59 -10.48 2.92
CA LEU A 273 25.66 -10.73 4.03
C LEU A 273 25.89 -9.73 5.19
N THR A 274 27.17 -9.39 5.44
CA THR A 274 27.58 -8.38 6.42
C THR A 274 27.01 -7.01 6.16
N ASP A 275 26.93 -6.58 4.89
CA ASP A 275 26.31 -5.31 4.49
C ASP A 275 24.81 -5.30 4.79
N THR A 276 24.13 -6.44 4.57
CA THR A 276 22.71 -6.61 4.89
C THR A 276 22.48 -6.61 6.39
N THR A 277 23.36 -7.25 7.17
CA THR A 277 23.32 -7.23 8.64
C THR A 277 23.50 -5.82 9.17
N ALA A 278 24.48 -5.07 8.64
CA ALA A 278 24.71 -3.67 9.01
C ALA A 278 23.49 -2.79 8.70
N ALA A 279 22.85 -3.00 7.55
CA ALA A 279 21.63 -2.30 7.18
C ALA A 279 20.45 -2.62 8.12
N PHE A 280 20.34 -3.88 8.57
CA PHE A 280 19.30 -4.29 9.52
C PHE A 280 19.54 -3.65 10.90
N ILE A 281 20.77 -3.63 11.39
CA ILE A 281 21.14 -2.94 12.63
C ILE A 281 20.85 -1.44 12.52
N LEU A 282 21.28 -0.80 11.43
CA LEU A 282 20.99 0.62 11.18
C LEU A 282 19.48 0.89 11.20
N THR A 283 18.68 0.04 10.58
CA THR A 283 17.23 0.15 10.59
C THR A 283 16.66 0.11 11.99
N GLY A 284 17.13 -0.83 12.82
CA GLY A 284 16.72 -0.93 14.23
C GLY A 284 17.09 0.32 15.04
N VAL A 285 18.32 0.83 14.85
CA VAL A 285 18.78 2.06 15.52
C VAL A 285 17.95 3.27 15.09
N LEU A 286 17.70 3.44 13.79
CA LEU A 286 16.85 4.54 13.29
C LEU A 286 15.43 4.43 13.82
N PHE A 287 14.89 3.22 13.93
CA PHE A 287 13.57 2.98 14.49
C PHE A 287 13.52 3.32 15.99
N MET A 288 14.53 2.97 16.77
CA MET A 288 14.62 3.40 18.18
C MET A 288 14.68 4.94 18.30
N VAL A 289 15.51 5.59 17.48
CA VAL A 289 15.58 7.07 17.48
C VAL A 289 14.25 7.68 17.08
N SER A 290 13.55 7.09 16.11
CA SER A 290 12.23 7.57 15.68
C SER A 290 11.16 7.46 16.76
N HIS A 291 11.24 6.43 17.63
CA HIS A 291 10.41 6.31 18.82
C HIS A 291 10.66 7.46 19.81
N ILE A 292 11.94 7.68 20.15
CA ILE A 292 12.33 8.77 21.06
C ILE A 292 11.81 10.12 20.53
N LEU A 293 11.99 10.38 19.23
CA LEU A 293 11.51 11.63 18.62
C LEU A 293 9.99 11.73 18.59
N GLY A 294 9.28 10.61 18.39
CA GLY A 294 7.82 10.57 18.46
C GLY A 294 7.30 10.92 19.85
N GLU A 295 7.84 10.32 20.91
CA GLU A 295 7.49 10.62 22.29
C GLU A 295 7.84 12.06 22.69
N LEU A 296 9.01 12.55 22.26
CA LEU A 296 9.38 13.95 22.48
C LEU A 296 8.42 14.91 21.78
N TRP A 297 8.01 14.60 20.54
CA TRP A 297 7.03 15.43 19.82
C TRP A 297 5.68 15.49 20.54
N GLU A 298 5.19 14.32 20.98
CA GLU A 298 3.94 14.23 21.73
C GLU A 298 4.00 15.04 23.04
N SER A 299 5.15 15.01 23.74
CA SER A 299 5.37 15.77 24.97
C SER A 299 5.35 17.29 24.79
N LEU A 300 5.65 17.80 23.59
CA LEU A 300 5.60 19.24 23.26
C LEU A 300 4.19 19.78 23.13
N ASN A 301 3.18 18.92 22.99
CA ASN A 301 1.76 19.29 22.94
C ASN A 301 1.42 20.40 21.92
N ILE A 302 1.98 20.31 20.70
CA ILE A 302 1.95 21.33 19.64
C ILE A 302 0.56 21.41 18.95
N GLY A 303 -0.42 20.57 19.37
CA GLY A 303 -1.78 20.57 18.81
C GLY A 303 -1.99 19.59 17.64
N PHE A 304 -0.95 18.89 17.19
CA PHE A 304 -1.05 17.73 16.30
C PHE A 304 0.09 16.75 16.59
N ASP A 305 -0.19 15.47 16.41
CA ASP A 305 0.79 14.43 16.65
C ASP A 305 1.37 13.92 15.31
N LEU A 306 2.68 13.72 15.30
CA LEU A 306 3.37 13.05 14.21
C LEU A 306 3.71 11.62 14.64
N HIS A 307 3.24 10.66 13.87
CA HIS A 307 3.53 9.27 14.13
C HIS A 307 5.03 8.98 14.01
N ARG A 308 5.59 8.10 14.86
CA ARG A 308 7.02 7.71 14.88
C ARG A 308 7.60 7.36 13.51
N LEU A 309 6.80 6.75 12.61
CA LEU A 309 7.25 6.40 11.26
C LEU A 309 7.57 7.63 10.39
N VAL A 310 6.99 8.79 10.67
CA VAL A 310 7.36 10.05 9.99
C VAL A 310 8.79 10.42 10.34
N PHE A 311 9.17 10.35 11.63
CA PHE A 311 10.55 10.61 12.06
C PHE A 311 11.52 9.59 11.45
N LEU A 312 11.12 8.32 11.33
CA LEU A 312 11.93 7.30 10.64
C LEU A 312 12.23 7.69 9.18
N ILE A 313 11.21 8.15 8.45
CA ILE A 313 11.35 8.62 7.07
C ILE A 313 12.29 9.82 7.00
N LEU A 314 12.06 10.84 7.84
CA LEU A 314 12.84 12.09 7.84
C LEU A 314 14.31 11.83 8.21
N LEU A 315 14.56 11.01 9.23
CA LEU A 315 15.93 10.61 9.63
C LEU A 315 16.64 9.87 8.48
N THR A 316 15.95 8.90 7.88
CA THR A 316 16.52 8.11 6.78
C THR A 316 16.82 8.99 5.57
N MET A 317 15.91 9.90 5.23
CA MET A 317 16.10 10.87 4.14
C MET A 317 17.28 11.81 4.44
N PHE A 318 17.38 12.32 5.67
CA PHE A 318 18.48 13.16 6.09
C PHE A 318 19.83 12.45 5.94
N LEU A 319 19.95 11.19 6.44
CA LEU A 319 21.17 10.40 6.32
C LEU A 319 21.55 10.13 4.85
N ASN A 320 20.58 9.91 3.98
CA ASN A 320 20.81 9.71 2.55
C ASN A 320 21.33 11.00 1.88
N ILE A 321 20.70 12.15 2.15
CA ILE A 321 21.12 13.47 1.62
C ILE A 321 22.49 13.86 2.16
N ALA A 322 22.76 13.66 3.45
CA ALA A 322 24.06 13.94 4.08
C ALA A 322 25.17 13.01 3.61
N ASN A 323 24.82 11.91 2.92
CA ASN A 323 25.74 10.90 2.39
C ASN A 323 26.66 10.27 3.45
N VAL A 324 26.15 10.08 4.67
CA VAL A 324 26.90 9.48 5.77
C VAL A 324 26.83 7.96 5.78
N VAL A 325 25.87 7.36 5.05
CA VAL A 325 25.72 5.90 4.94
C VAL A 325 26.54 5.40 3.76
N PRO A 326 27.50 4.48 3.96
CA PRO A 326 28.29 3.88 2.88
C PRO A 326 27.40 3.17 1.84
N ASP A 327 27.80 3.24 0.57
CA ASP A 327 27.01 2.68 -0.54
C ASP A 327 26.83 1.15 -0.43
N ARG A 328 27.79 0.43 0.18
CA ARG A 328 27.63 -1.00 0.50
C ARG A 328 26.48 -1.24 1.46
N ILE A 329 26.32 -0.42 2.50
CA ILE A 329 25.20 -0.53 3.45
C ILE A 329 23.88 -0.14 2.77
N LYS A 330 23.86 0.85 1.86
CA LYS A 330 22.69 1.16 1.05
C LYS A 330 22.29 -0.04 0.17
N ALA A 331 23.27 -0.71 -0.46
CA ALA A 331 23.03 -1.94 -1.22
C ALA A 331 22.50 -3.07 -0.32
N GLY A 332 23.03 -3.20 0.90
CA GLY A 332 22.51 -4.10 1.94
C GLY A 332 21.06 -3.78 2.32
N ALA A 333 20.71 -2.51 2.47
CA ALA A 333 19.34 -2.05 2.74
C ALA A 333 18.38 -2.38 1.58
N LYS A 334 18.83 -2.26 0.33
CA LYS A 334 18.07 -2.70 -0.85
C LYS A 334 17.79 -4.21 -0.81
N ARG A 335 18.77 -5.00 -0.46
CA ARG A 335 18.63 -6.46 -0.32
C ARG A 335 17.65 -6.82 0.80
N MET A 336 17.77 -6.16 1.97
CA MET A 336 16.83 -6.31 3.09
C MET A 336 15.41 -5.95 2.66
N GLN A 337 15.18 -4.78 2.08
CA GLN A 337 13.88 -4.35 1.57
C GLN A 337 13.30 -5.36 0.57
N THR A 338 14.14 -5.86 -0.35
CA THR A 338 13.72 -6.85 -1.36
C THR A 338 13.27 -8.15 -0.70
N PHE A 339 13.97 -8.59 0.36
CA PHE A 339 13.57 -9.77 1.12
C PHE A 339 12.18 -9.57 1.74
N PHE A 340 11.95 -8.46 2.45
CA PHE A 340 10.67 -8.19 3.07
C PHE A 340 9.55 -8.00 2.03
N SER A 341 9.76 -7.21 0.99
CA SER A 341 8.74 -6.88 0.01
C SER A 341 8.40 -8.01 -0.98
N LYS A 342 9.31 -8.98 -1.21
CA LYS A 342 9.08 -10.07 -2.15
C LYS A 342 8.85 -11.42 -1.50
N HIS A 343 9.53 -11.69 -0.38
CA HIS A 343 9.51 -13.04 0.21
C HIS A 343 8.64 -13.14 1.47
N THR A 344 8.40 -12.03 2.17
CA THR A 344 7.57 -12.06 3.38
C THR A 344 6.25 -11.30 3.25
N ILE A 345 6.01 -10.62 2.12
CA ILE A 345 4.75 -9.91 1.88
C ILE A 345 3.53 -10.82 1.94
N TRP A 346 3.64 -12.07 1.46
CA TRP A 346 2.54 -13.02 1.50
C TRP A 346 2.16 -13.44 2.91
N ILE A 347 3.14 -13.48 3.85
CA ILE A 347 2.89 -13.74 5.27
C ILE A 347 2.02 -12.62 5.85
N LEU A 348 2.40 -11.38 5.55
CA LEU A 348 1.65 -10.21 5.97
C LEU A 348 0.25 -10.20 5.37
N MET A 349 0.13 -10.44 4.06
CA MET A 349 -1.16 -10.46 3.37
C MET A 349 -2.09 -11.56 3.90
N ALA A 350 -1.54 -12.73 4.24
CA ALA A 350 -2.30 -13.78 4.91
C ALA A 350 -2.78 -13.32 6.29
N ALA A 351 -1.89 -12.76 7.11
CA ALA A 351 -2.25 -12.29 8.45
C ALA A 351 -3.36 -11.23 8.41
N VAL A 352 -3.19 -10.20 7.57
CA VAL A 352 -4.21 -9.14 7.42
C VAL A 352 -5.51 -9.71 6.85
N GLY A 353 -5.43 -10.59 5.84
CA GLY A 353 -6.61 -11.22 5.25
C GLY A 353 -7.42 -11.99 6.27
N PHE A 354 -6.80 -12.86 7.08
CA PHE A 354 -7.51 -13.60 8.15
C PHE A 354 -8.24 -12.70 9.15
N THR A 355 -7.74 -11.48 9.39
CA THR A 355 -8.35 -10.51 10.32
C THR A 355 -9.33 -9.54 9.63
N THR A 356 -9.59 -9.73 8.33
CA THR A 356 -10.47 -8.86 7.51
C THR A 356 -11.81 -9.53 7.23
N ASP A 357 -12.92 -8.78 7.36
CA ASP A 357 -14.25 -9.24 6.88
C ASP A 357 -14.36 -9.04 5.37
N VAL A 358 -14.78 -10.09 4.65
CA VAL A 358 -15.05 -10.04 3.21
C VAL A 358 -16.07 -8.96 2.84
N LYS A 359 -17.00 -8.62 3.73
CA LYS A 359 -17.98 -7.54 3.50
C LYS A 359 -17.31 -6.19 3.30
N GLU A 360 -16.21 -5.91 3.98
CA GLU A 360 -15.45 -4.66 3.78
C GLU A 360 -14.84 -4.59 2.38
N ILE A 361 -14.35 -5.72 1.88
CA ILE A 361 -13.82 -5.84 0.51
C ILE A 361 -14.93 -5.60 -0.53
N ILE A 362 -16.09 -6.22 -0.32
CA ILE A 362 -17.26 -6.05 -1.20
C ILE A 362 -17.74 -4.59 -1.19
N ASN A 363 -17.79 -3.98 -0.02
CA ASN A 363 -18.17 -2.57 0.14
C ASN A 363 -17.19 -1.63 -0.60
N ALA A 364 -15.89 -1.95 -0.59
CA ALA A 364 -14.89 -1.17 -1.34
C ALA A 364 -15.13 -1.21 -2.86
N ALA A 365 -15.73 -2.28 -3.38
CA ALA A 365 -16.08 -2.43 -4.80
C ALA A 365 -17.44 -1.78 -5.20
N ALA A 366 -18.07 -1.02 -4.30
CA ALA A 366 -19.31 -0.31 -4.62
C ALA A 366 -19.10 0.69 -5.79
N PRO A 367 -20.10 0.87 -6.67
CA PRO A 367 -19.96 1.75 -7.84
C PRO A 367 -19.53 3.18 -7.50
N SER A 368 -20.00 3.74 -6.38
CA SER A 368 -19.59 5.05 -5.88
C SER A 368 -18.08 5.11 -5.63
N ASN A 369 -17.51 4.07 -5.01
CA ASN A 369 -16.11 3.99 -4.67
C ASN A 369 -15.22 3.84 -5.92
N ILE A 370 -15.71 3.05 -6.89
CA ILE A 370 -15.05 2.90 -8.20
C ILE A 370 -14.99 4.24 -8.93
N LEU A 371 -16.07 5.02 -8.93
CA LEU A 371 -16.11 6.34 -9.56
C LEU A 371 -15.22 7.36 -8.84
N ILE A 372 -15.15 7.32 -7.52
CA ILE A 372 -14.23 8.17 -6.74
C ILE A 372 -12.78 7.82 -7.09
N ALA A 373 -12.42 6.52 -7.13
CA ALA A 373 -11.08 6.09 -7.50
C ALA A 373 -10.69 6.52 -8.92
N LEU A 374 -11.61 6.38 -9.88
CA LEU A 374 -11.40 6.87 -11.24
C LEU A 374 -11.19 8.39 -11.27
N ALA A 375 -11.99 9.14 -10.54
CA ALA A 375 -11.86 10.60 -10.46
C ALA A 375 -10.52 11.03 -9.87
N ILE A 376 -10.02 10.32 -8.87
CA ILE A 376 -8.69 10.56 -8.27
C ILE A 376 -7.59 10.35 -9.32
N VAL A 377 -7.61 9.24 -10.03
CA VAL A 377 -6.60 8.93 -11.07
C VAL A 377 -6.67 9.97 -12.20
N LEU A 378 -7.86 10.28 -12.70
CA LEU A 378 -8.04 11.28 -13.77
C LEU A 378 -7.70 12.69 -13.30
N GLY A 379 -7.98 13.03 -12.05
CA GLY A 379 -7.63 14.31 -11.44
C GLY A 379 -6.12 14.51 -11.36
N ALA A 380 -5.37 13.49 -10.94
CA ALA A 380 -3.92 13.52 -10.92
C ALA A 380 -3.36 13.73 -12.33
N VAL A 381 -3.78 12.91 -13.29
CA VAL A 381 -3.36 13.00 -14.70
C VAL A 381 -3.71 14.35 -15.30
N GLY A 382 -4.96 14.79 -15.15
CA GLY A 382 -5.48 16.01 -15.77
C GLY A 382 -4.73 17.26 -15.32
N LEU A 383 -4.55 17.43 -14.01
CA LEU A 383 -3.89 18.62 -13.47
C LEU A 383 -2.38 18.62 -13.82
N ILE A 384 -1.71 17.48 -13.77
CA ILE A 384 -0.31 17.38 -14.19
C ILE A 384 -0.18 17.75 -15.67
N MET A 385 -1.02 17.23 -16.54
CA MET A 385 -0.97 17.55 -17.97
C MET A 385 -1.13 19.06 -18.26
N LEU A 386 -1.97 19.75 -17.48
CA LEU A 386 -2.19 21.20 -17.60
C LEU A 386 -0.96 22.02 -17.17
N VAL A 387 -0.24 21.57 -16.13
CA VAL A 387 0.82 22.34 -15.48
C VAL A 387 2.21 21.93 -15.97
N ALA A 388 2.41 20.70 -16.43
CA ALA A 388 3.71 20.12 -16.74
C ALA A 388 4.58 21.00 -17.67
N ARG A 389 4.00 21.57 -18.74
CA ARG A 389 4.75 22.45 -19.65
C ARG A 389 5.30 23.70 -18.99
N LYS A 390 4.54 24.31 -18.07
CA LYS A 390 4.98 25.47 -17.31
C LYS A 390 6.16 25.13 -16.40
N MET A 391 6.26 23.86 -16.01
CA MET A 391 7.32 23.32 -15.17
C MET A 391 8.45 22.68 -16.01
N LYS A 392 8.45 22.87 -17.34
CA LYS A 392 9.44 22.32 -18.29
C LYS A 392 9.46 20.79 -18.36
N PHE A 393 8.31 20.14 -18.21
CA PHE A 393 8.13 18.72 -18.40
C PHE A 393 7.22 18.41 -19.59
N HIS A 394 7.47 17.28 -20.26
CA HIS A 394 6.55 16.76 -21.26
C HIS A 394 5.27 16.25 -20.60
N PRO A 395 4.07 16.74 -21.00
CA PRO A 395 2.83 16.46 -20.29
C PRO A 395 2.48 14.96 -20.15
N VAL A 396 2.68 14.19 -21.21
CA VAL A 396 2.36 12.75 -21.22
C VAL A 396 3.27 12.00 -20.26
N GLU A 397 4.59 12.18 -20.35
CA GLU A 397 5.58 11.53 -19.50
C GLU A 397 5.43 11.95 -18.03
N ALA A 398 5.13 13.22 -17.81
CA ALA A 398 4.86 13.77 -16.48
C ALA A 398 3.61 13.15 -15.85
N ALA A 399 2.51 13.03 -16.60
CA ALA A 399 1.28 12.41 -16.13
C ALA A 399 1.46 10.91 -15.83
N ILE A 400 2.23 10.20 -16.67
CA ILE A 400 2.54 8.79 -16.43
C ILE A 400 3.35 8.63 -15.15
N THR A 401 4.44 9.39 -14.97
CA THR A 401 5.37 9.20 -13.86
C THR A 401 4.87 9.81 -12.55
N ALA A 402 4.57 11.11 -12.51
CA ALA A 402 4.15 11.80 -11.29
C ALA A 402 2.67 11.56 -10.91
N GLY A 403 1.83 11.19 -11.90
CA GLY A 403 0.41 10.89 -11.67
C GLY A 403 0.14 9.41 -11.50
N LEU A 404 0.26 8.62 -12.57
CA LEU A 404 -0.14 7.21 -12.55
C LEU A 404 0.79 6.33 -11.71
N CYS A 405 2.11 6.61 -11.69
CA CYS A 405 3.04 5.86 -10.83
C CYS A 405 2.91 6.22 -9.34
N MET A 406 2.19 7.27 -8.99
CA MET A 406 1.72 7.51 -7.63
C MET A 406 0.44 6.72 -7.30
N ALA A 407 -0.45 6.57 -8.29
CA ALA A 407 -1.79 5.99 -8.12
C ALA A 407 -1.82 4.48 -8.42
N ASN A 408 -0.75 3.76 -8.12
CA ASN A 408 -0.65 2.33 -8.35
C ASN A 408 -0.10 1.58 -7.12
N ARG A 409 0.10 0.28 -7.24
CA ARG A 409 0.58 -0.58 -6.15
C ARG A 409 2.08 -0.46 -5.83
N GLY A 410 2.78 0.53 -6.41
CA GLY A 410 4.24 0.65 -6.33
C GLY A 410 4.95 -0.41 -7.18
N GLY A 411 6.23 -0.50 -7.17
CA GLY A 411 7.10 -1.45 -7.84
C GLY A 411 6.55 -2.23 -9.04
N ALA A 412 5.74 -3.26 -8.80
CA ALA A 412 5.09 -4.03 -9.87
C ALA A 412 4.05 -3.20 -10.64
N GLY A 413 3.32 -2.31 -9.93
CA GLY A 413 2.39 -1.36 -10.53
C GLY A 413 3.10 -0.37 -11.45
N ASP A 414 4.28 0.13 -11.05
CA ASP A 414 5.10 1.03 -11.88
C ASP A 414 5.48 0.34 -13.20
N VAL A 415 5.92 -0.94 -13.13
CA VAL A 415 6.24 -1.74 -14.32
C VAL A 415 5.02 -1.91 -15.23
N ALA A 416 3.85 -2.20 -14.66
CA ALA A 416 2.63 -2.38 -15.42
C ALA A 416 2.16 -1.08 -16.10
N VAL A 417 2.17 0.05 -15.40
CA VAL A 417 1.82 1.37 -15.94
C VAL A 417 2.79 1.79 -17.05
N LEU A 418 4.10 1.70 -16.79
CA LEU A 418 5.13 2.08 -17.77
C LEU A 418 5.12 1.14 -18.98
N GLY A 419 4.88 -0.16 -18.77
CA GLY A 419 4.72 -1.13 -19.84
C GLY A 419 3.51 -0.85 -20.72
N ALA A 420 2.35 -0.54 -20.12
CA ALA A 420 1.14 -0.17 -20.85
C ALA A 420 1.30 1.15 -21.63
N ALA A 421 2.08 2.08 -21.06
CA ALA A 421 2.41 3.36 -21.70
C ALA A 421 3.56 3.26 -22.72
N ASP A 422 4.27 2.13 -22.80
CA ASP A 422 5.48 1.94 -23.60
C ASP A 422 6.56 3.00 -23.27
N ARG A 423 6.84 3.16 -21.97
CA ARG A 423 7.74 4.18 -21.41
C ARG A 423 8.62 3.62 -20.28
N MET A 424 9.17 2.40 -20.48
CA MET A 424 10.01 1.72 -19.48
C MET A 424 11.28 2.49 -19.13
N GLU A 425 11.78 3.36 -19.99
CA GLU A 425 12.91 4.26 -19.77
C GLU A 425 12.67 5.26 -18.61
N LEU A 426 11.41 5.52 -18.28
CA LEU A 426 11.03 6.41 -17.18
C LEU A 426 11.00 5.72 -15.81
N MET A 427 11.47 4.47 -15.69
CA MET A 427 11.42 3.69 -14.44
C MET A 427 12.05 4.42 -13.25
N SER A 428 13.14 5.17 -13.46
CA SER A 428 13.79 5.94 -12.39
C SER A 428 12.85 6.98 -11.79
N PHE A 429 12.09 7.69 -12.61
CA PHE A 429 11.12 8.69 -12.16
C PHE A 429 9.89 8.05 -11.52
N ALA A 430 9.42 6.91 -12.04
CA ALA A 430 8.35 6.13 -11.41
C ALA A 430 8.74 5.71 -9.98
N GLN A 431 9.98 5.24 -9.79
CA GLN A 431 10.47 4.87 -8.46
C GLN A 431 10.61 6.08 -7.51
N ILE A 432 10.95 7.27 -8.02
CA ILE A 432 10.94 8.49 -7.21
C ILE A 432 9.51 8.81 -6.76
N SER A 433 8.54 8.75 -7.66
CA SER A 433 7.13 8.96 -7.33
C SER A 433 6.66 7.99 -6.25
N SER A 434 6.84 6.70 -6.45
CA SER A 434 6.37 5.68 -5.48
C SER A 434 7.06 5.80 -4.13
N ARG A 435 8.38 6.09 -4.09
CA ARG A 435 9.16 6.08 -2.83
C ARG A 435 9.10 7.42 -2.11
N ILE A 436 9.46 8.51 -2.81
CA ILE A 436 9.52 9.84 -2.19
C ILE A 436 8.13 10.45 -2.10
N GLY A 437 7.35 10.36 -3.17
CA GLY A 437 5.96 10.78 -3.15
C GLY A 437 5.16 9.98 -2.11
N GLY A 438 5.36 8.66 -2.04
CA GLY A 438 4.78 7.81 -0.99
C GLY A 438 5.20 8.24 0.41
N ALA A 439 6.47 8.55 0.65
CA ALA A 439 6.96 9.06 1.92
C ALA A 439 6.30 10.41 2.31
N MET A 440 6.10 11.30 1.34
CA MET A 440 5.36 12.56 1.55
C MET A 440 3.90 12.30 1.92
N MET A 441 3.26 11.31 1.28
CA MET A 441 1.90 10.92 1.62
C MET A 441 1.79 10.30 3.01
N LEU A 442 2.81 9.60 3.50
CA LEU A 442 2.86 9.12 4.89
C LEU A 442 2.92 10.28 5.89
N VAL A 443 3.71 11.33 5.60
CA VAL A 443 3.73 12.54 6.44
C VAL A 443 2.35 13.21 6.45
N LEU A 444 1.76 13.39 5.27
CA LEU A 444 0.41 13.96 5.15
C LEU A 444 -0.63 13.09 5.88
N GLY A 445 -0.55 11.77 5.72
CA GLY A 445 -1.42 10.80 6.38
C GLY A 445 -1.33 10.87 7.91
N SER A 446 -0.12 10.98 8.47
CA SER A 446 0.09 11.15 9.91
C SER A 446 -0.62 12.40 10.43
N VAL A 447 -0.46 13.53 9.74
CA VAL A 447 -1.13 14.79 10.09
C VAL A 447 -2.65 14.64 9.98
N MET A 448 -3.15 14.09 8.87
CA MET A 448 -4.60 13.92 8.64
C MET A 448 -5.23 13.00 9.69
N PHE A 449 -4.60 11.87 10.00
CA PHE A 449 -5.12 10.96 11.04
C PHE A 449 -5.06 11.58 12.43
N SER A 450 -4.05 12.39 12.74
CA SER A 450 -3.99 13.10 14.01
C SER A 450 -5.16 14.05 14.19
N PHE A 451 -5.54 14.78 13.15
CA PHE A 451 -6.65 15.75 13.24
C PHE A 451 -8.04 15.13 13.12
N PHE A 452 -8.21 14.14 12.25
CA PHE A 452 -9.54 13.69 11.82
C PHE A 452 -9.89 12.25 12.20
N ALA A 453 -8.91 11.43 12.62
CA ALA A 453 -9.17 10.04 13.02
C ALA A 453 -9.24 9.86 14.56
N SER A 454 -9.16 10.92 15.37
CA SER A 454 -9.32 10.81 16.82
C SER A 454 -10.75 10.40 17.19
N GLU A 455 -10.93 9.61 18.25
CA GLU A 455 -12.26 9.17 18.72
C GLU A 455 -13.25 10.31 18.89
N LYS A 456 -12.79 11.47 19.37
CA LYS A 456 -13.62 12.65 19.59
C LYS A 456 -14.21 13.19 18.28
N TYR A 457 -13.48 13.10 17.17
CA TYR A 457 -13.94 13.53 15.85
C TYR A 457 -14.91 12.53 15.24
N ILE A 458 -14.59 11.23 15.35
CA ILE A 458 -15.43 10.13 14.85
C ILE A 458 -16.81 10.16 15.53
N ILE A 459 -16.88 10.38 16.85
CA ILE A 459 -18.15 10.51 17.58
C ILE A 459 -18.94 11.74 17.09
N THR A 460 -18.26 12.88 16.88
CA THR A 460 -18.91 14.11 16.38
C THR A 460 -19.45 13.90 14.97
N GLU A 461 -18.72 13.24 14.09
CA GLU A 461 -19.15 12.94 12.72
C GLU A 461 -20.32 11.95 12.69
N LEU A 462 -20.29 10.92 13.54
CA LEU A 462 -21.41 9.97 13.71
C LEU A 462 -22.69 10.68 14.17
N ILE A 463 -22.59 11.62 15.11
CA ILE A 463 -23.72 12.41 15.60
C ILE A 463 -24.27 13.29 14.48
N LEU A 464 -23.41 13.92 13.68
CA LEU A 464 -23.81 14.74 12.54
C LEU A 464 -24.49 13.91 11.44
N GLN A 465 -23.95 12.73 11.12
CA GLN A 465 -24.56 11.80 10.14
C GLN A 465 -25.91 11.26 10.62
N LEU A 466 -26.03 10.92 11.90
CA LEU A 466 -27.32 10.54 12.50
C LEU A 466 -28.33 11.68 12.44
N GLY A 467 -27.90 12.91 12.77
CA GLY A 467 -28.74 14.12 12.65
C GLY A 467 -29.21 14.39 11.24
N TYR A 468 -28.31 14.24 10.25
CA TYR A 468 -28.67 14.37 8.81
C TYR A 468 -29.64 13.29 8.36
N SER A 469 -29.40 12.02 8.72
CA SER A 469 -30.30 10.90 8.39
C SER A 469 -31.68 11.08 8.99
N LEU A 470 -31.78 11.55 10.23
CA LEU A 470 -33.06 11.86 10.90
C LEU A 470 -33.78 13.04 10.21
N ALA A 471 -33.05 14.04 9.79
CA ALA A 471 -33.61 15.18 9.04
C ALA A 471 -34.17 14.75 7.68
N VAL A 472 -33.46 13.90 6.94
CA VAL A 472 -33.92 13.32 5.66
C VAL A 472 -35.16 12.45 5.85
N ILE A 473 -35.20 11.59 6.89
CA ILE A 473 -36.38 10.80 7.22
C ILE A 473 -37.56 11.69 7.57
N HIS A 474 -37.35 12.78 8.32
CA HIS A 474 -38.40 13.74 8.66
C HIS A 474 -38.96 14.48 7.45
N LEU A 475 -38.09 14.90 6.52
CA LEU A 475 -38.47 15.54 5.26
C LEU A 475 -39.27 14.59 4.36
N ASN A 476 -38.82 13.33 4.25
CA ASN A 476 -39.56 12.31 3.47
C ASN A 476 -40.94 11.97 4.09
N ARG A 477 -41.05 11.92 5.42
CA ARG A 477 -42.34 11.78 6.10
C ARG A 477 -43.28 12.98 5.86
N LYS A 478 -42.74 14.20 5.81
CA LYS A 478 -43.51 15.38 5.45
C LYS A 478 -43.99 15.32 4.00
N LYS A 479 -43.13 14.89 3.06
CA LYS A 479 -43.48 14.73 1.63
C LYS A 479 -44.58 13.68 1.43
N LEU A 480 -44.44 12.52 2.08
CA LEU A 480 -45.48 11.48 2.08
C LEU A 480 -46.80 11.95 2.69
N LYS A 481 -46.79 12.73 3.77
CA LYS A 481 -48.01 13.30 4.35
C LYS A 481 -48.72 14.32 3.41
N ILE A 482 -47.93 15.05 2.61
CA ILE A 482 -48.47 16.00 1.63
C ILE A 482 -49.06 15.25 0.44
N GLU A 483 -48.42 14.19 -0.05
CA GLU A 483 -48.94 13.33 -1.12
C GLU A 483 -50.26 12.62 -0.72
N TRP A 484 -50.34 12.06 0.50
CA TRP A 484 -51.57 11.44 1.03
C TRP A 484 -52.72 12.46 1.19
N ARG A 485 -52.41 13.72 1.43
CA ARG A 485 -53.45 14.77 1.54
C ARG A 485 -54.02 15.19 0.17
N ASN A 486 -53.21 15.08 -0.89
CA ASN A 486 -53.60 15.39 -2.26
C ASN A 486 -54.31 14.22 -2.98
N TYR A 487 -54.34 13.01 -2.44
CA TYR A 487 -55.09 11.85 -2.94
C TYR A 487 -56.42 11.63 -2.19
N GLY A 488 -56.78 12.46 -1.23
CA GLY A 488 -57.99 12.38 -0.42
C GLY A 488 -59.03 13.47 -0.68
N GLU A 489 -58.79 14.30 -1.72
CA GLU A 489 -59.78 15.17 -2.37
C GLU A 489 -60.08 14.62 -3.79
#